data_22d4d767324d90f4be24a7b0a2300c8e
#
_entry.id   22d4d767324d90f4be24a7b0a2300c8e
#
_cell.length_a   1.000
_cell.length_b   1.000
_cell.length_c   1.000
_cell.angle_alpha   90.00
_cell.angle_beta   90.00
_cell.angle_gamma   90.00
#
_symmetry.space_group_name_H-M   'P 1'
#
loop_
_entity.id
_entity.type
_entity.pdbx_description
1 polymer ?
#
loop_
_entity_poly.entity_id
_entity_poly.type
_entity_poly.pdbx_seq_one_letter_code
_entity_poly.pdbx_strand_id
1 'polypeptide(L)'
;MKWERVEVSDSRVVREEGWKPIKDYTRLDETGGVYIFADDSEDVKYIGKAPQGRMIVEIRNSINDAKNRSATQVRVLHTDSDSNAISLARDLMEKYNPVNI
;
A
#
# COMPACT_ATOMS: atom_id res chain seq x y z
N MET A 1 -0.85 12.97 -5.83
CA MET A 1 0.54 13.21 -5.44
C MET A 1 1.37 11.97 -5.77
N LYS A 2 2.51 12.16 -6.38
CA LYS A 2 3.35 11.05 -6.80
C LYS A 2 4.09 10.40 -5.63
N TRP A 3 4.24 9.08 -5.70
CA TRP A 3 4.98 8.32 -4.70
C TRP A 3 6.43 8.80 -4.61
N GLU A 4 6.93 8.94 -3.38
CA GLU A 4 8.30 9.34 -3.10
C GLU A 4 9.09 8.18 -2.52
N ARG A 5 10.24 7.87 -3.09
CA ARG A 5 11.07 6.73 -2.67
C ARG A 5 11.58 6.85 -1.23
N VAL A 6 11.61 8.04 -0.67
CA VAL A 6 12.04 8.25 0.70
C VAL A 6 11.17 7.47 1.71
N GLU A 7 9.95 7.13 1.34
CA GLU A 7 9.04 6.41 2.24
C GLU A 7 9.60 5.04 2.66
N VAL A 8 10.39 4.39 1.80
CA VAL A 8 10.97 3.08 2.12
C VAL A 8 12.06 3.18 3.20
N SER A 9 12.54 4.37 3.49
CA SER A 9 13.55 4.61 4.53
C SER A 9 12.93 4.82 5.92
N ASP A 10 11.60 4.82 6.03
CA ASP A 10 10.92 4.95 7.31
C ASP A 10 11.31 3.78 8.21
N SER A 11 11.60 4.07 9.49
CA SER A 11 12.08 3.06 10.43
C SER A 11 11.07 1.95 10.72
N ARG A 12 9.78 2.17 10.41
CA ARG A 12 8.73 1.15 10.58
C ARG A 12 8.72 0.14 9.45
N VAL A 13 9.36 0.45 8.32
CA VAL A 13 9.43 -0.44 7.16
C VAL A 13 10.59 -1.41 7.35
N VAL A 14 10.29 -2.70 7.46
CA VAL A 14 11.33 -3.74 7.60
C VAL A 14 11.72 -4.32 6.24
N ARG A 15 10.84 -4.24 5.24
CA ARG A 15 11.09 -4.70 3.88
C ARG A 15 10.04 -4.08 2.97
N GLU A 16 10.37 -3.88 1.70
CA GLU A 16 9.40 -3.39 0.74
C GLU A 16 9.32 -4.29 -0.49
N GLU A 17 8.15 -4.32 -1.12
CA GLU A 17 7.97 -4.91 -2.44
C GLU A 17 7.59 -3.79 -3.41
N GLY A 18 8.40 -3.62 -4.45
CA GLY A 18 8.20 -2.55 -5.44
C GLY A 18 6.93 -2.74 -6.26
N TRP A 19 6.66 -1.79 -7.14
CA TRP A 19 5.43 -1.79 -7.93
C TRP A 19 5.23 -3.09 -8.69
N LYS A 20 4.01 -3.64 -8.57
CA LYS A 20 3.53 -4.77 -9.36
C LYS A 20 2.19 -4.41 -9.99
N PRO A 21 1.87 -4.93 -11.17
CA PRO A 21 0.49 -4.79 -11.68
C PRO A 21 -0.51 -5.31 -10.65
N ILE A 22 -1.64 -4.64 -10.51
CA ILE A 22 -2.66 -5.07 -9.54
C ILE A 22 -3.08 -6.52 -9.77
N LYS A 23 -3.17 -6.96 -11.03
CA LYS A 23 -3.56 -8.34 -11.36
C LYS A 23 -2.64 -9.39 -10.73
N ASP A 24 -1.41 -9.01 -10.38
CA ASP A 24 -0.42 -9.93 -9.81
C ASP A 24 -0.38 -9.87 -8.27
N TYR A 25 -1.38 -9.30 -7.64
CA TYR A 25 -1.40 -9.11 -6.18
C TYR A 25 -1.23 -10.41 -5.38
N THR A 26 -1.65 -11.55 -5.95
CA THR A 26 -1.50 -12.84 -5.26
C THR A 26 -0.07 -13.32 -5.16
N ARG A 27 0.86 -12.66 -5.85
CA ARG A 27 2.31 -12.96 -5.77
C ARG A 27 3.00 -12.21 -4.64
N LEU A 28 2.28 -11.31 -3.96
CA LEU A 28 2.81 -10.60 -2.80
C LEU A 28 2.91 -11.55 -1.61
N ASP A 29 3.85 -11.24 -0.71
CA ASP A 29 4.00 -12.03 0.51
C ASP A 29 2.81 -11.82 1.46
N GLU A 30 2.36 -12.89 2.08
CA GLU A 30 1.24 -12.84 3.04
C GLU A 30 1.77 -12.42 4.41
N THR A 31 1.98 -11.12 4.54
CA THR A 31 2.48 -10.51 5.77
C THR A 31 1.54 -9.37 6.19
N GLY A 32 2.01 -8.48 7.05
CA GLY A 32 1.30 -7.28 7.42
C GLY A 32 2.07 -6.03 7.04
N GLY A 33 1.39 -4.92 6.98
CA GLY A 33 2.00 -3.63 6.64
C GLY A 33 1.05 -2.68 5.96
N VAL A 34 1.59 -1.91 5.02
CA VAL A 34 0.83 -0.90 4.27
C VAL A 34 0.92 -1.21 2.79
N TYR A 35 -0.19 -1.12 2.09
CA TYR A 35 -0.21 -1.26 0.64
C TYR A 35 -0.66 0.05 0.00
N ILE A 36 -0.07 0.35 -1.15
CA ILE A 36 -0.30 1.59 -1.88
C ILE A 36 -0.72 1.24 -3.30
N PHE A 37 -1.86 1.76 -3.74
CA PHE A 37 -2.28 1.68 -5.13
C PHE A 37 -1.96 2.99 -5.83
N ALA A 38 -1.45 2.90 -7.05
CA ALA A 38 -1.12 4.07 -7.87
C ALA A 38 -1.45 3.82 -9.33
N ASP A 39 -1.48 4.88 -10.12
CA ASP A 39 -1.60 4.75 -11.57
C ASP A 39 -0.21 4.54 -12.20
N ASP A 40 -0.18 4.47 -13.54
CA ASP A 40 1.06 4.24 -14.28
C ASP A 40 2.11 5.33 -14.08
N SER A 41 1.69 6.51 -13.67
CA SER A 41 2.57 7.65 -13.38
C SER A 41 3.01 7.68 -11.91
N GLU A 42 2.68 6.66 -11.14
CA GLU A 42 2.94 6.55 -9.71
C GLU A 42 2.19 7.60 -8.88
N ASP A 43 1.10 8.13 -9.41
CA ASP A 43 0.22 9.00 -8.64
C ASP A 43 -0.59 8.15 -7.66
N VAL A 44 -0.49 8.45 -6.37
CA VAL A 44 -1.08 7.63 -5.32
C VAL A 44 -2.60 7.79 -5.31
N LYS A 45 -3.31 6.67 -5.42
CA LYS A 45 -4.77 6.65 -5.51
C LYS A 45 -5.44 6.09 -4.26
N TYR A 46 -4.75 5.25 -3.50
CA TYR A 46 -5.32 4.60 -2.33
C TYR A 46 -4.19 4.10 -1.44
N ILE A 47 -4.38 4.18 -0.14
CA ILE A 47 -3.47 3.63 0.85
C ILE A 47 -4.29 2.82 1.84
N GLY A 48 -3.88 1.57 2.08
CA GLY A 48 -4.54 0.70 3.03
C GLY A 48 -3.53 0.03 3.95
N LYS A 49 -4.04 -0.59 5.00
CA LYS A 49 -3.22 -1.32 5.95
C LYS A 49 -3.72 -2.75 6.09
N ALA A 50 -2.82 -3.65 6.44
CA ALA A 50 -3.14 -5.06 6.65
C ALA A 50 -2.51 -5.54 7.95
N PRO A 51 -3.29 -6.19 8.83
CA PRO A 51 -2.73 -6.92 9.97
C PRO A 51 -1.81 -8.05 9.50
N GLN A 52 -0.98 -8.55 10.39
CA GLN A 52 -0.08 -9.66 10.06
C GLN A 52 -0.84 -10.86 9.50
N GLY A 53 -0.37 -11.35 8.36
CA GLY A 53 -0.97 -12.50 7.69
C GLY A 53 -2.18 -12.17 6.82
N ARG A 54 -2.52 -10.91 6.61
CA ARG A 54 -3.73 -10.53 5.88
C ARG A 54 -3.49 -9.63 4.68
N MET A 55 -2.24 -9.47 4.25
CA MET A 55 -1.94 -8.54 3.16
C MET A 55 -2.73 -8.84 1.88
N ILE A 56 -2.72 -10.09 1.43
CA ILE A 56 -3.40 -10.47 0.18
C ILE A 56 -4.91 -10.30 0.31
N VAL A 57 -5.48 -10.67 1.45
CA VAL A 57 -6.93 -10.56 1.68
C VAL A 57 -7.36 -9.09 1.68
N GLU A 58 -6.61 -8.23 2.37
CA GLU A 58 -6.95 -6.80 2.44
C GLU A 58 -6.81 -6.13 1.08
N ILE A 59 -5.77 -6.46 0.32
CA ILE A 59 -5.62 -5.95 -1.05
C ILE A 59 -6.79 -6.40 -1.92
N ARG A 60 -7.17 -7.69 -1.83
CA ARG A 60 -8.31 -8.22 -2.60
C ARG A 60 -9.58 -7.43 -2.31
N ASN A 61 -9.83 -7.12 -1.05
CA ASN A 61 -11.03 -6.39 -0.65
C ASN A 61 -11.03 -4.94 -1.16
N SER A 62 -9.86 -4.39 -1.48
CA SER A 62 -9.72 -3.00 -1.91
C SER A 62 -9.56 -2.85 -3.43
N ILE A 63 -9.43 -3.94 -4.19
CA ILE A 63 -9.11 -3.88 -5.61
C ILE A 63 -10.16 -3.11 -6.41
N ASN A 64 -11.45 -3.33 -6.13
CA ASN A 64 -12.50 -2.66 -6.89
C ASN A 64 -12.45 -1.14 -6.70
N ASP A 65 -12.23 -0.70 -5.47
CA ASP A 65 -12.06 0.73 -5.20
C ASP A 65 -10.83 1.29 -5.90
N ALA A 66 -9.73 0.56 -5.89
CA ALA A 66 -8.50 0.96 -6.56
C ALA A 66 -8.72 1.13 -8.07
N LYS A 67 -9.39 0.17 -8.71
CA LYS A 67 -9.70 0.25 -10.14
C LYS A 67 -10.62 1.42 -10.47
N ASN A 68 -11.61 1.68 -9.62
CA ASN A 68 -12.51 2.82 -9.79
C ASN A 68 -11.78 4.16 -9.72
N ARG A 69 -10.60 4.19 -9.11
CA ARG A 69 -9.75 5.38 -9.01
C ARG A 69 -8.63 5.39 -10.04
N SER A 70 -8.71 4.52 -11.07
CA SER A 70 -7.73 4.41 -12.14
C SER A 70 -6.36 3.90 -11.68
N ALA A 71 -6.29 3.19 -10.57
CA ALA A 71 -5.05 2.56 -10.14
C ALA A 71 -4.76 1.33 -10.99
N THR A 72 -3.47 1.11 -11.29
CA THR A 72 -3.01 0.02 -12.13
C THR A 72 -1.96 -0.85 -11.47
N GLN A 73 -1.35 -0.36 -10.39
CA GLN A 73 -0.24 -1.04 -9.73
C GLN A 73 -0.32 -0.90 -8.23
N VAL A 74 0.35 -1.80 -7.54
CA VAL A 74 0.36 -1.88 -6.08
C VAL A 74 1.80 -2.01 -5.58
N ARG A 75 2.08 -1.38 -4.44
CA ARG A 75 3.35 -1.47 -3.73
C ARG A 75 3.07 -1.81 -2.28
N VAL A 76 3.99 -2.54 -1.64
CA VAL A 76 3.81 -2.98 -0.25
C VAL A 76 5.02 -2.57 0.58
N LEU A 77 4.73 -2.00 1.74
CA LEU A 77 5.71 -1.71 2.79
C LEU A 77 5.41 -2.65 3.96
N HIS A 78 6.26 -3.65 4.18
CA HIS A 78 6.09 -4.61 5.26
C HIS A 78 6.53 -4.01 6.58
N THR A 79 5.72 -4.20 7.63
CA THR A 79 6.05 -3.80 8.99
C THR A 79 6.10 -5.03 9.88
N ASP A 80 6.74 -4.92 11.03
CA ASP A 80 6.88 -6.03 11.98
C ASP A 80 5.80 -6.03 13.07
N SER A 81 4.89 -5.07 13.05
CA SER A 81 3.78 -5.02 13.99
C SER A 81 2.57 -4.33 13.37
N ASP A 82 1.39 -4.67 13.87
CA ASP A 82 0.14 -4.02 13.44
C ASP A 82 0.13 -2.54 13.85
N SER A 83 0.68 -2.23 15.00
CA SER A 83 0.80 -0.86 15.49
C SER A 83 1.60 0.01 14.51
N ASN A 84 2.73 -0.51 14.02
CA ASN A 84 3.55 0.20 13.04
C ASN A 84 2.82 0.34 11.69
N ALA A 85 2.06 -0.67 11.28
CA ALA A 85 1.27 -0.59 10.06
C ALA A 85 0.21 0.51 10.17
N ILE A 86 -0.49 0.58 11.29
CA ILE A 86 -1.53 1.59 11.51
C ILE A 86 -0.93 3.00 11.50
N SER A 87 0.15 3.23 12.24
CA SER A 87 0.77 4.56 12.31
C SER A 87 1.39 4.98 10.98
N LEU A 88 2.03 4.05 10.27
CA LEU A 88 2.61 4.33 8.96
C LEU A 88 1.52 4.67 7.94
N ALA A 89 0.46 3.88 7.90
CA ALA A 89 -0.66 4.12 6.98
C ALA A 89 -1.27 5.51 7.22
N ARG A 90 -1.48 5.88 8.49
CA ARG A 90 -2.01 7.19 8.84
C ARG A 90 -1.12 8.31 8.33
N ASP A 91 0.18 8.22 8.56
CA ASP A 91 1.11 9.25 8.13
C ASP A 91 1.16 9.38 6.61
N LEU A 92 1.13 8.25 5.89
CA LEU A 92 1.11 8.26 4.44
C LEU A 92 -0.22 8.81 3.89
N MET A 93 -1.34 8.49 4.52
CA MET A 93 -2.63 9.06 4.14
C MET A 93 -2.65 10.57 4.30
N GLU A 94 -2.06 11.09 5.37
CA GLU A 94 -1.96 12.54 5.57
C GLU A 94 -1.07 13.18 4.51
N LYS A 95 0.05 12.56 4.19
CA LYS A 95 1.01 13.11 3.22
C LYS A 95 0.46 13.11 1.80
N TYR A 96 -0.06 11.98 1.35
CA TYR A 96 -0.50 11.81 -0.02
C TYR A 96 -1.94 12.25 -0.24
N ASN A 97 -2.72 12.31 0.84
CA ASN A 97 -4.12 12.71 0.82
C ASN A 97 -4.89 12.08 -0.35
N PRO A 98 -4.80 10.75 -0.55
CA PRO A 98 -5.58 10.12 -1.60
C PRO A 98 -7.06 10.27 -1.26
N VAL A 99 -7.90 10.40 -2.29
CA VAL A 99 -9.34 10.52 -2.08
C VAL A 99 -9.88 9.12 -1.82
N ASN A 100 -9.85 8.68 -0.58
CA ASN A 100 -10.24 7.34 -0.15
C ASN A 100 -11.68 7.27 0.34
N ILE A 101 -12.51 8.02 -0.23
CA ILE A 101 -13.88 8.10 0.27
C ILE A 101 -14.77 7.16 -0.51
#